data_f8d5a3b0603bde71c7de84a3ebabdf85
#
_entry.id   f8d5a3b0603bde71c7de84a3ebabdf85
#
_cell.length_a   1.000
_cell.length_b   1.000
_cell.length_c   1.000
_cell.angle_alpha   90.00
_cell.angle_beta   90.00
_cell.angle_gamma   90.00
#
_symmetry.space_group_name_H-M   'P 1'
#
loop_
_entity.id
_entity.type
_entity.pdbx_description
1 polymer ?
#
loop_
_entity_poly.entity_id
_entity_poly.type
_entity_poly.pdbx_seq_one_letter_code
_entity_poly.pdbx_strand_id
1 'polypeptide(L)'
;MYLSGGKETPITSLNGHTISVRLSYTPAKGEQTGNLYAVYVNDAGKVEWITKSSYDASLKAVVFETGHFSVYGVGYKNPAPAFTDIHNHWAADNILFAASRGLLSGTSDTTFSPNTGMTRGMFVTALGRLAGINPDSYQTGKFTDVKADAYYAPYVNWAA
;
A
#
# COMPACT_ATOMS: atom_id res chain seq x y z
N MET A 1 -22.42 -10.74 -12.06
CA MET A 1 -23.54 -11.50 -12.67
C MET A 1 -23.20 -11.72 -14.14
N TYR A 2 -23.39 -12.89 -14.68
CA TYR A 2 -23.26 -13.15 -16.12
C TYR A 2 -24.55 -13.76 -16.64
N LEU A 3 -24.81 -13.56 -17.95
CA LEU A 3 -25.98 -14.10 -18.63
C LEU A 3 -25.57 -15.31 -19.46
N SER A 4 -26.19 -16.46 -19.21
CA SER A 4 -26.07 -17.64 -20.06
C SER A 4 -27.46 -18.18 -20.34
N GLY A 5 -27.86 -18.26 -21.61
CA GLY A 5 -29.19 -18.75 -22.00
C GLY A 5 -30.36 -17.94 -21.43
N GLY A 6 -30.17 -16.62 -21.17
CA GLY A 6 -31.20 -15.76 -20.58
C GLY A 6 -31.38 -15.88 -19.06
N LYS A 7 -30.60 -16.74 -18.41
CA LYS A 7 -30.62 -16.89 -16.95
C LYS A 7 -29.48 -16.11 -16.30
N GLU A 8 -29.80 -15.25 -15.33
CA GLU A 8 -28.81 -14.57 -14.53
C GLU A 8 -28.19 -15.51 -13.49
N THR A 9 -26.88 -15.59 -13.48
CA THR A 9 -26.14 -16.38 -12.49
C THR A 9 -25.18 -15.47 -11.74
N PRO A 10 -25.22 -15.44 -10.39
CA PRO A 10 -24.27 -14.64 -9.63
C PRO A 10 -22.84 -15.19 -9.81
N ILE A 11 -21.90 -14.30 -10.02
CA ILE A 11 -20.47 -14.62 -9.99
C ILE A 11 -20.03 -14.54 -8.52
N THR A 12 -19.71 -15.68 -7.93
CA THR A 12 -19.33 -15.79 -6.52
C THR A 12 -17.82 -15.92 -6.33
N SER A 13 -17.08 -16.22 -7.41
CA SER A 13 -15.62 -16.36 -7.38
C SER A 13 -15.00 -15.88 -8.70
N LEU A 14 -13.83 -15.32 -8.62
CA LEU A 14 -13.01 -14.93 -9.79
C LEU A 14 -11.99 -16.02 -10.17
N ASN A 15 -12.02 -17.19 -9.51
CA ASN A 15 -11.18 -18.35 -9.82
C ASN A 15 -9.67 -17.99 -9.94
N GLY A 16 -9.18 -17.16 -9.02
CA GLY A 16 -7.78 -16.71 -9.00
C GLY A 16 -7.46 -15.55 -9.94
N HIS A 17 -8.43 -15.08 -10.71
CA HIS A 17 -8.27 -13.86 -11.51
C HIS A 17 -8.55 -12.61 -10.68
N THR A 18 -8.02 -11.48 -11.12
CA THR A 18 -8.32 -10.16 -10.56
C THR A 18 -9.14 -9.32 -11.54
N ILE A 19 -9.89 -8.38 -10.99
CA ILE A 19 -10.57 -7.32 -11.74
C ILE A 19 -10.03 -5.97 -11.29
N SER A 20 -9.94 -5.04 -12.23
CA SER A 20 -9.65 -3.63 -11.93
C SER A 20 -10.96 -2.93 -11.58
N VAL A 21 -10.98 -2.31 -10.41
CA VAL A 21 -12.11 -1.54 -9.89
C VAL A 21 -11.77 -0.06 -9.86
N ARG A 22 -12.73 0.78 -10.20
CA ARG A 22 -12.63 2.24 -10.16
C ARG A 22 -13.76 2.79 -9.30
N LEU A 23 -13.41 3.49 -8.24
CA LEU A 23 -14.36 4.18 -7.38
C LEU A 23 -14.26 5.68 -7.66
N SER A 24 -15.27 6.25 -8.32
CA SER A 24 -15.33 7.69 -8.60
C SER A 24 -15.26 8.46 -7.28
N TYR A 25 -14.34 9.41 -7.19
CA TYR A 25 -14.14 10.22 -6.00
C TYR A 25 -13.60 11.60 -6.37
N THR A 26 -14.19 12.61 -5.77
CA THR A 26 -13.68 13.99 -5.86
C THR A 26 -13.08 14.34 -4.49
N PRO A 27 -11.75 14.55 -4.41
CA PRO A 27 -11.11 14.89 -3.15
C PRO A 27 -11.72 16.13 -2.52
N ALA A 28 -11.98 16.08 -1.21
CA ALA A 28 -12.44 17.24 -0.46
C ALA A 28 -11.32 18.27 -0.30
N LYS A 29 -11.68 19.51 0.06
CA LYS A 29 -10.70 20.58 0.28
C LYS A 29 -9.73 20.17 1.39
N GLY A 30 -8.45 20.12 1.06
CA GLY A 30 -7.37 19.74 2.00
C GLY A 30 -7.00 18.26 1.99
N GLU A 31 -7.75 17.40 1.28
CA GLU A 31 -7.35 16.02 1.09
C GLU A 31 -6.20 15.92 0.09
N GLN A 32 -5.16 15.21 0.50
CA GLN A 32 -4.04 14.86 -0.37
C GLN A 32 -4.36 13.55 -1.09
N THR A 33 -4.29 13.54 -2.41
CA THR A 33 -4.66 12.39 -3.24
C THR A 33 -3.82 11.14 -2.95
N GLY A 34 -2.56 11.32 -2.51
CA GLY A 34 -1.69 10.23 -2.08
C GLY A 34 -2.15 9.51 -0.80
N ASN A 35 -3.09 10.09 -0.05
CA ASN A 35 -3.66 9.53 1.17
C ASN A 35 -5.06 8.94 0.97
N LEU A 36 -5.53 8.89 -0.27
CA LEU A 36 -6.78 8.24 -0.64
C LEU A 36 -6.53 6.76 -0.94
N TYR A 37 -7.32 5.91 -0.35
CA TYR A 37 -7.22 4.45 -0.49
C TYR A 37 -8.59 3.87 -0.81
N ALA A 38 -8.60 2.76 -1.54
CA ALA A 38 -9.75 1.90 -1.50
C ALA A 38 -9.79 1.14 -0.17
N VAL A 39 -10.99 0.95 0.36
CA VAL A 39 -11.26 0.16 1.55
C VAL A 39 -12.40 -0.82 1.25
N TYR A 40 -12.46 -1.91 1.97
CA TYR A 40 -13.62 -2.79 1.96
C TYR A 40 -14.00 -3.22 3.39
N VAL A 41 -15.24 -3.65 3.55
CA VAL A 41 -15.71 -4.21 4.81
C VAL A 41 -15.67 -5.73 4.69
N ASN A 42 -14.91 -6.39 5.56
CA ASN A 42 -14.82 -7.84 5.60
C ASN A 42 -16.06 -8.46 6.27
N ASP A 43 -16.17 -9.79 6.24
CA ASP A 43 -17.31 -10.53 6.81
C ASP A 43 -17.50 -10.34 8.32
N ALA A 44 -16.45 -9.90 9.02
CA ALA A 44 -16.51 -9.54 10.44
C ALA A 44 -16.95 -8.07 10.67
N GLY A 45 -17.31 -7.34 9.62
CA GLY A 45 -17.70 -5.93 9.71
C GLY A 45 -16.52 -4.97 9.90
N LYS A 46 -15.27 -5.44 9.76
CA LYS A 46 -14.08 -4.63 9.94
C LYS A 46 -13.65 -4.00 8.61
N VAL A 47 -13.25 -2.73 8.67
CA VAL A 47 -12.68 -2.02 7.50
C VAL A 47 -11.25 -2.47 7.26
N GLU A 48 -10.99 -2.94 6.04
CA GLU A 48 -9.67 -3.32 5.55
C GLU A 48 -9.20 -2.33 4.49
N TRP A 49 -7.93 -1.93 4.58
CA TRP A 49 -7.32 -0.96 3.67
C TRP A 49 -6.60 -1.66 2.52
N ILE A 50 -6.95 -1.30 1.29
CA ILE A 50 -6.29 -1.83 0.08
C ILE A 50 -5.07 -0.94 -0.20
N THR A 51 -3.92 -1.32 0.34
CA THR A 51 -2.68 -0.53 0.22
C THR A 51 -2.17 -0.39 -1.21
N LYS A 52 -2.54 -1.33 -2.10
CA LYS A 52 -2.23 -1.29 -3.55
C LYS A 52 -3.26 -0.50 -4.37
N SER A 53 -4.03 0.37 -3.76
CA SER A 53 -4.91 1.32 -4.44
C SER A 53 -4.25 2.68 -4.62
N SER A 54 -4.66 3.46 -5.61
CA SER A 54 -4.18 4.82 -5.84
C SER A 54 -5.26 5.70 -6.45
N TYR A 55 -5.17 7.01 -6.23
CA TYR A 55 -6.03 7.97 -6.90
C TYR A 55 -5.47 8.30 -8.29
N ASP A 56 -6.29 8.13 -9.30
CA ASP A 56 -6.00 8.55 -10.67
C ASP A 56 -6.74 9.86 -10.95
N ALA A 57 -5.97 10.94 -11.13
CA ALA A 57 -6.51 12.29 -11.36
C ALA A 57 -7.21 12.41 -12.73
N SER A 58 -6.78 11.65 -13.73
CA SER A 58 -7.37 11.67 -15.07
C SER A 58 -8.76 11.02 -15.09
N LEU A 59 -8.93 9.98 -14.30
CA LEU A 59 -10.18 9.24 -14.13
C LEU A 59 -11.06 9.81 -13.02
N LYS A 60 -10.51 10.70 -12.17
CA LYS A 60 -11.14 11.18 -10.93
C LYS A 60 -11.67 10.01 -10.09
N ALA A 61 -10.83 9.01 -9.89
CA ALA A 61 -11.21 7.78 -9.23
C ALA A 61 -10.07 7.16 -8.42
N VAL A 62 -10.40 6.45 -7.36
CA VAL A 62 -9.47 5.52 -6.71
C VAL A 62 -9.53 4.20 -7.46
N VAL A 63 -8.37 3.73 -7.94
CA VAL A 63 -8.21 2.50 -8.72
C VAL A 63 -7.46 1.45 -7.93
N PHE A 64 -7.88 0.19 -8.07
CA PHE A 64 -7.25 -0.97 -7.44
C PHE A 64 -7.64 -2.26 -8.15
N GLU A 65 -6.91 -3.32 -7.85
CA GLU A 65 -7.24 -4.69 -8.29
C GLU A 65 -7.72 -5.52 -7.11
N THR A 66 -8.68 -6.39 -7.37
CA THR A 66 -9.22 -7.30 -6.35
C THR A 66 -9.56 -8.67 -6.95
N GLY A 67 -9.39 -9.71 -6.15
CA GLY A 67 -9.77 -11.10 -6.47
C GLY A 67 -11.12 -11.53 -5.89
N HIS A 68 -11.86 -10.64 -5.24
CA HIS A 68 -13.16 -10.95 -4.63
C HIS A 68 -14.14 -9.79 -4.80
N PHE A 69 -15.43 -10.13 -4.65
CA PHE A 69 -16.51 -9.12 -4.58
C PHE A 69 -16.76 -8.76 -3.12
N SER A 70 -16.92 -7.46 -2.86
CA SER A 70 -17.20 -6.91 -1.54
C SER A 70 -17.85 -5.54 -1.65
N VAL A 71 -18.21 -4.95 -0.52
CA VAL A 71 -18.60 -3.54 -0.44
C VAL A 71 -17.34 -2.71 -0.35
N TYR A 72 -17.05 -1.95 -1.39
CA TYR A 72 -15.89 -1.09 -1.47
C TYR A 72 -16.24 0.38 -1.24
N GLY A 73 -15.32 1.13 -0.67
CA GLY A 73 -15.42 2.57 -0.47
C GLY A 73 -14.08 3.25 -0.65
N VAL A 74 -14.08 4.57 -0.54
CA VAL A 74 -12.87 5.38 -0.49
C VAL A 74 -12.64 5.81 0.95
N GLY A 75 -11.45 5.52 1.47
CA GLY A 75 -10.98 5.97 2.77
C GLY A 75 -9.87 7.00 2.64
N TYR A 76 -9.88 7.98 3.52
CA TYR A 76 -8.78 8.94 3.66
C TYR A 76 -7.98 8.59 4.91
N LYS A 77 -6.67 8.41 4.74
CA LYS A 77 -5.76 8.18 5.85
C LYS A 77 -5.00 9.47 6.13
N ASN A 78 -4.91 9.88 7.39
CA ASN A 78 -4.13 11.06 7.75
C ASN A 78 -2.73 10.99 7.13
N PRO A 79 -2.19 12.13 6.67
CA PRO A 79 -0.89 12.16 6.02
C PRO A 79 0.18 11.52 6.90
N ALA A 80 1.22 11.02 6.23
CA ALA A 80 2.45 10.59 6.87
C ALA A 80 2.99 11.67 7.82
N PRO A 81 3.85 11.31 8.76
CA PRO A 81 4.49 12.27 9.66
C PRO A 81 4.96 13.50 8.90
N ALA A 82 4.73 14.67 9.48
CA ALA A 82 5.16 15.93 8.88
C ALA A 82 6.69 16.02 8.91
N PHE A 83 7.33 15.53 7.87
CA PHE A 83 8.79 15.64 7.73
C PHE A 83 9.18 17.08 7.47
N THR A 84 10.05 17.62 8.32
CA THR A 84 10.48 19.02 8.26
C THR A 84 11.53 19.28 7.19
N ASP A 85 12.21 18.25 6.72
CA ASP A 85 13.36 18.31 5.82
C ASP A 85 13.01 18.05 4.34
N ILE A 86 11.72 18.00 4.00
CA ILE A 86 11.28 17.75 2.62
C ILE A 86 10.50 18.92 2.00
N HIS A 87 10.27 20.03 2.72
CA HIS A 87 9.38 21.11 2.29
C HIS A 87 9.67 21.68 0.89
N ASN A 88 10.94 21.78 0.50
CA ASN A 88 11.33 22.28 -0.81
C ASN A 88 12.07 21.21 -1.64
N HIS A 89 11.92 19.95 -1.27
CA HIS A 89 12.58 18.85 -1.99
C HIS A 89 11.75 18.44 -3.20
N TRP A 90 12.39 18.27 -4.35
CA TRP A 90 11.71 17.89 -5.61
C TRP A 90 10.88 16.61 -5.51
N ALA A 91 11.25 15.69 -4.62
CA ALA A 91 10.56 14.43 -4.40
C ALA A 91 9.56 14.47 -3.23
N ALA A 92 9.20 15.65 -2.67
CA ALA A 92 8.36 15.74 -1.48
C ALA A 92 7.06 14.94 -1.61
N ASP A 93 6.33 15.09 -2.71
CA ASP A 93 5.06 14.38 -2.94
C ASP A 93 5.26 12.85 -3.02
N ASN A 94 6.34 12.39 -3.66
CA ASN A 94 6.66 10.96 -3.75
C ASN A 94 7.05 10.39 -2.38
N ILE A 95 7.76 11.16 -1.57
CA ILE A 95 8.13 10.79 -0.20
C ILE A 95 6.87 10.65 0.67
N LEU A 96 5.99 11.65 0.64
CA LEU A 96 4.72 11.61 1.37
C LEU A 96 3.84 10.44 0.92
N PHE A 97 3.78 10.18 -0.40
CA PHE A 97 3.08 9.02 -0.94
C PHE A 97 3.65 7.71 -0.40
N ALA A 98 4.96 7.51 -0.49
CA ALA A 98 5.61 6.28 -0.03
C ALA A 98 5.50 6.08 1.49
N ALA A 99 5.64 7.17 2.25
CA ALA A 99 5.55 7.13 3.71
C ALA A 99 4.11 6.92 4.20
N SER A 100 3.12 7.58 3.60
CA SER A 100 1.70 7.38 3.94
C SER A 100 1.25 5.93 3.72
N ARG A 101 1.86 5.23 2.77
CA ARG A 101 1.61 3.82 2.47
C ARG A 101 2.47 2.84 3.26
N GLY A 102 3.32 3.35 4.15
CA GLY A 102 4.20 2.54 4.97
C GLY A 102 5.31 1.83 4.18
N LEU A 103 5.55 2.22 2.92
CA LEU A 103 6.62 1.64 2.09
C LEU A 103 7.99 2.08 2.58
N LEU A 104 8.13 3.39 2.85
CA LEU A 104 9.32 3.99 3.40
C LEU A 104 8.98 4.64 4.75
N SER A 105 9.94 4.67 5.64
CA SER A 105 9.85 5.38 6.92
C SER A 105 10.90 6.49 6.94
N GLY A 106 10.66 7.54 7.73
CA GLY A 106 11.68 8.53 8.01
C GLY A 106 12.87 7.96 8.78
N THR A 107 13.93 8.74 8.85
CA THR A 107 15.08 8.46 9.72
C THR A 107 14.81 8.84 11.17
N SER A 108 13.77 9.65 11.40
CA SER A 108 13.17 9.97 12.71
C SER A 108 11.68 10.26 12.54
N ASP A 109 10.99 10.58 13.61
CA ASP A 109 9.57 10.93 13.60
C ASP A 109 9.28 12.21 12.76
N THR A 110 10.27 13.08 12.60
CA THR A 110 10.12 14.38 11.94
C THR A 110 11.06 14.60 10.75
N THR A 111 11.93 13.64 10.42
CA THR A 111 12.88 13.74 9.31
C THR A 111 12.83 12.52 8.42
N PHE A 112 12.89 12.74 7.12
CA PHE A 112 12.96 11.68 6.10
C PHE A 112 14.39 11.43 5.64
N SER A 113 15.24 12.45 5.64
CA SER A 113 16.63 12.46 5.14
C SER A 113 16.73 12.12 3.65
N PRO A 114 16.05 12.87 2.76
CA PRO A 114 15.86 12.52 1.35
C PRO A 114 17.16 12.43 0.55
N ASN A 115 18.21 13.11 1.00
CA ASN A 115 19.52 13.12 0.34
C ASN A 115 20.49 12.05 0.87
N THR A 116 20.06 11.24 1.83
CA THR A 116 20.89 10.15 2.37
C THR A 116 20.79 8.92 1.47
N GLY A 117 21.93 8.28 1.22
CA GLY A 117 21.97 7.07 0.40
C GLY A 117 21.15 5.92 1.01
N MET A 118 20.34 5.27 0.18
CA MET A 118 19.55 4.10 0.59
C MET A 118 20.46 2.89 0.74
N THR A 119 20.38 2.21 1.88
CA THR A 119 21.09 0.95 2.09
C THR A 119 20.35 -0.23 1.44
N ARG A 120 21.04 -1.36 1.22
CA ARG A 120 20.42 -2.60 0.73
C ARG A 120 19.29 -3.08 1.64
N GLY A 121 19.48 -2.97 2.97
CA GLY A 121 18.45 -3.31 3.95
C GLY A 121 17.20 -2.45 3.83
N MET A 122 17.35 -1.14 3.63
CA MET A 122 16.21 -0.23 3.40
C MET A 122 15.48 -0.59 2.11
N PHE A 123 16.21 -0.87 1.06
CA PHE A 123 15.62 -1.19 -0.25
C PHE A 123 14.80 -2.50 -0.20
N VAL A 124 15.38 -3.58 0.34
CA VAL A 124 14.67 -4.87 0.43
C VAL A 124 13.47 -4.79 1.38
N THR A 125 13.56 -3.98 2.44
CA THR A 125 12.41 -3.71 3.33
C THR A 125 11.27 -3.03 2.56
N ALA A 126 11.56 -2.03 1.75
CA ALA A 126 10.55 -1.36 0.93
C ALA A 126 9.91 -2.33 -0.08
N LEU A 127 10.69 -3.20 -0.71
CA LEU A 127 10.18 -4.24 -1.61
C LEU A 127 9.27 -5.24 -0.90
N GLY A 128 9.65 -5.72 0.28
CA GLY A 128 8.84 -6.66 1.04
C GLY A 128 7.52 -6.03 1.54
N ARG A 129 7.56 -4.76 1.96
CA ARG A 129 6.36 -4.00 2.30
C ARG A 129 5.46 -3.78 1.09
N LEU A 130 6.03 -3.49 -0.07
CA LEU A 130 5.29 -3.38 -1.33
C LEU A 130 4.66 -4.71 -1.74
N ALA A 131 5.37 -5.82 -1.54
CA ALA A 131 4.85 -7.17 -1.77
C ALA A 131 3.76 -7.57 -0.76
N GLY A 132 3.68 -6.86 0.38
CA GLY A 132 2.71 -7.14 1.43
C GLY A 132 3.02 -8.42 2.22
N ILE A 133 4.31 -8.77 2.36
CA ILE A 133 4.70 -9.96 3.12
C ILE A 133 4.41 -9.77 4.61
N ASN A 134 4.11 -10.88 5.28
CA ASN A 134 4.10 -10.89 6.74
C ASN A 134 5.54 -11.14 7.25
N PRO A 135 6.22 -10.17 7.89
CA PRO A 135 7.59 -10.34 8.37
C PRO A 135 7.74 -11.46 9.42
N ASP A 136 6.68 -11.74 10.18
CA ASP A 136 6.71 -12.80 11.21
C ASP A 136 6.92 -14.20 10.62
N SER A 137 6.61 -14.37 9.33
CA SER A 137 6.81 -15.63 8.62
C SER A 137 8.25 -15.88 8.19
N TYR A 138 9.15 -14.90 8.34
CA TYR A 138 10.52 -14.93 7.82
C TYR A 138 11.58 -14.62 8.90
N GLN A 139 11.38 -15.13 10.11
CA GLN A 139 12.27 -14.84 11.25
C GLN A 139 13.60 -15.62 11.21
N THR A 140 13.64 -16.74 10.50
CA THR A 140 14.86 -17.58 10.42
C THR A 140 15.75 -17.13 9.27
N GLY A 141 16.97 -16.71 9.58
CA GLY A 141 17.94 -16.18 8.62
C GLY A 141 18.82 -17.23 7.97
N LYS A 142 19.18 -17.00 6.70
CA LYS A 142 20.15 -17.79 5.93
C LYS A 142 21.55 -17.16 5.93
N PHE A 143 21.66 -15.88 6.32
CA PHE A 143 22.90 -15.11 6.24
C PHE A 143 23.46 -14.84 7.62
N THR A 144 24.77 -15.11 7.79
CA THR A 144 25.48 -14.92 9.07
C THR A 144 25.85 -13.47 9.36
N ASP A 145 25.86 -12.62 8.32
CA ASP A 145 26.15 -11.19 8.39
C ASP A 145 24.90 -10.31 8.57
N VAL A 146 23.72 -10.93 8.62
CA VAL A 146 22.44 -10.26 8.92
C VAL A 146 22.05 -10.54 10.35
N LYS A 147 22.11 -9.51 11.20
CA LYS A 147 21.69 -9.62 12.59
C LYS A 147 20.20 -9.94 12.69
N ALA A 148 19.83 -10.92 13.51
CA ALA A 148 18.45 -11.36 13.63
C ALA A 148 17.49 -10.27 14.16
N ASP A 149 17.99 -9.34 14.95
CA ASP A 149 17.25 -8.18 15.50
C ASP A 149 17.21 -6.97 14.56
N ALA A 150 17.85 -7.04 13.40
CA ALA A 150 17.79 -5.96 12.42
C ALA A 150 16.39 -5.86 11.81
N TYR A 151 15.83 -4.63 11.74
CA TYR A 151 14.49 -4.40 11.20
C TYR A 151 14.29 -4.93 9.77
N TYR A 152 15.38 -5.06 9.00
CA TYR A 152 15.37 -5.56 7.63
C TYR A 152 15.57 -7.08 7.53
N ALA A 153 15.92 -7.77 8.63
CA ALA A 153 16.22 -9.19 8.61
C ALA A 153 15.09 -10.06 8.00
N PRO A 154 13.83 -9.91 8.41
CA PRO A 154 12.74 -10.68 7.82
C PRO A 154 12.59 -10.47 6.32
N TYR A 155 12.83 -9.26 5.84
CA TYR A 155 12.74 -8.91 4.43
C TYR A 155 13.90 -9.47 3.60
N VAL A 156 15.11 -9.52 4.18
CA VAL A 156 16.26 -10.20 3.58
C VAL A 156 15.98 -11.70 3.47
N ASN A 157 15.44 -12.32 4.53
CA ASN A 157 15.11 -13.74 4.55
C ASN A 157 14.01 -14.10 3.53
N TRP A 158 13.04 -13.21 3.33
CA TRP A 158 12.02 -13.35 2.30
C TRP A 158 12.59 -13.30 0.89
N ALA A 159 13.55 -12.40 0.65
CA ALA A 159 14.12 -12.16 -0.67
C ALA A 159 15.17 -13.19 -1.10
N ALA A 160 15.61 -14.09 -0.19
CA ALA A 160 16.61 -15.14 -0.39
C ALA A 160 15.95 -16.48 -0.70
#